data_6dc3b38099c2232d721c6e1b252a78b7
#
_entry.id   6dc3b38099c2232d721c6e1b252a78b7
#
_cell.length_a   1.000
_cell.length_b   1.000
_cell.length_c   1.000
_cell.angle_alpha   90.00
_cell.angle_beta   90.00
_cell.angle_gamma   90.00
#
_symmetry.space_group_name_H-M   'P 1'
#
loop_
_entity.id
_entity.type
_entity.pdbx_description
1 polymer ?
#
loop_
_entity_poly.entity_id
_entity_poly.type
_entity_poly.pdbx_seq_one_letter_code
_entity_poly.pdbx_strand_id
1 'polypeptide(L)'
;MRVRTWMVSWSRFIFDRTVEPTGRMPLARYESIDETLKARILDVSKQEFATHGYEEASYNKIIQKIGISKGSMYYYFENKEDLFITCFLDEAHATGSLSSFTSFSLVDDRPAYWDSIKTLSSKQWKNVFQHPLLMSLVRQIASLGTDHQIVRTLYAECEGLSEYADFMTILEHGVHIGAIRDDVPLNVLIRMSSEYEVWLLQEMQEERLGEQHVVDKFFEMFKQLFETRR
;
A
#
# COMPACT_ATOMS: atom_id res chain seq x y z
N MET A 1 -4.03 35.59 10.83
CA MET A 1 -5.34 35.70 10.12
C MET A 1 -5.10 35.44 8.62
N ARG A 2 -5.71 34.41 8.06
CA ARG A 2 -5.70 33.97 6.64
C ARG A 2 -4.40 33.33 6.10
N VAL A 3 -4.18 32.04 6.42
CA VAL A 3 -3.36 31.09 5.64
C VAL A 3 -4.16 29.82 5.34
N ARG A 4 -5.48 29.89 5.27
CA ARG A 4 -6.35 28.68 5.13
C ARG A 4 -6.83 28.36 3.72
N THR A 5 -6.38 29.06 2.67
CA THR A 5 -7.06 28.94 1.35
C THR A 5 -6.15 28.41 0.22
N TRP A 6 -4.86 28.15 0.44
CA TRP A 6 -3.93 27.72 -0.61
C TRP A 6 -3.60 26.22 -0.61
N MET A 7 -3.87 25.48 0.48
CA MET A 7 -3.53 24.05 0.59
C MET A 7 -4.50 23.10 -0.14
N VAL A 8 -5.67 23.55 -0.56
CA VAL A 8 -6.68 22.67 -1.20
C VAL A 8 -6.55 22.60 -2.72
N SER A 9 -5.76 23.49 -3.35
CA SER A 9 -5.70 23.60 -4.82
C SER A 9 -4.61 22.79 -5.51
N TRP A 10 -3.57 22.34 -4.79
CA TRP A 10 -2.41 21.66 -5.40
C TRP A 10 -2.46 20.14 -5.34
N SER A 11 -3.22 19.53 -4.43
CA SER A 11 -3.49 18.08 -4.43
C SER A 11 -4.24 17.61 -5.69
N ARG A 12 -4.83 18.58 -6.44
CA ARG A 12 -5.56 18.32 -7.68
C ARG A 12 -4.70 18.17 -8.94
N PHE A 13 -3.42 18.53 -8.93
CA PHE A 13 -2.63 18.67 -10.15
C PHE A 13 -1.51 17.62 -10.37
N ILE A 14 -1.21 16.75 -9.39
CA ILE A 14 -0.09 15.79 -9.49
C ILE A 14 -0.56 14.35 -9.69
N PHE A 15 -1.80 14.02 -9.32
CA PHE A 15 -2.42 12.79 -9.78
C PHE A 15 -3.28 13.12 -11.00
N ASP A 16 -2.90 12.59 -12.15
CA ASP A 16 -3.75 12.60 -13.33
C ASP A 16 -5.08 11.93 -12.96
N ARG A 17 -6.10 12.76 -12.70
CA ARG A 17 -7.45 12.35 -12.30
C ARG A 17 -8.24 11.72 -13.45
N THR A 18 -7.62 10.94 -14.28
CA THR A 18 -8.33 10.06 -15.22
C THR A 18 -8.76 8.75 -14.56
N VAL A 19 -8.24 8.45 -13.37
CA VAL A 19 -8.75 7.37 -12.51
C VAL A 19 -9.46 8.03 -11.34
N GLU A 20 -10.77 8.22 -11.47
CA GLU A 20 -11.60 8.44 -10.29
C GLU A 20 -11.45 7.19 -9.40
N PRO A 21 -11.24 7.35 -8.05
CA PRO A 21 -11.38 6.21 -7.15
C PRO A 21 -12.78 5.68 -7.41
N THR A 22 -12.85 4.52 -8.05
CA THR A 22 -14.16 3.96 -8.44
C THR A 22 -14.98 3.58 -7.22
N GLY A 23 -14.38 3.62 -6.00
CA GLY A 23 -15.03 3.29 -4.74
C GLY A 23 -15.78 1.97 -4.78
N ARG A 24 -15.35 1.03 -5.63
CA ARG A 24 -16.13 -0.15 -6.01
C ARG A 24 -15.32 -1.43 -6.16
N MET A 25 -14.12 -1.48 -5.60
CA MET A 25 -13.38 -2.75 -5.61
C MET A 25 -13.49 -3.46 -4.26
N PRO A 26 -13.87 -4.70 -4.19
CA PRO A 26 -14.55 -5.48 -5.24
C PRO A 26 -15.97 -4.98 -5.52
N LEU A 27 -16.59 -5.44 -6.60
CA LEU A 27 -17.98 -5.04 -6.91
C LEU A 27 -18.89 -5.33 -5.71
N ALA A 28 -19.85 -4.44 -5.42
CA ALA A 28 -20.75 -4.56 -4.25
C ALA A 28 -21.42 -5.95 -4.12
N ARG A 29 -21.52 -6.68 -5.23
CA ARG A 29 -22.04 -8.05 -5.31
C ARG A 29 -21.13 -9.10 -4.68
N TYR A 30 -19.82 -8.84 -4.64
CA TYR A 30 -18.85 -9.71 -3.94
C TYR A 30 -19.11 -9.70 -2.43
N GLU A 31 -19.51 -8.56 -1.85
CA GLU A 31 -19.82 -8.47 -0.43
C GLU A 31 -21.02 -9.32 0.00
N SER A 32 -21.90 -9.65 -0.95
CA SER A 32 -23.13 -10.43 -0.67
C SER A 32 -22.98 -11.93 -0.85
N ILE A 33 -21.83 -12.44 -1.28
CA ILE A 33 -21.64 -13.89 -1.46
C ILE A 33 -21.32 -14.60 -0.15
N ASP A 34 -21.56 -15.90 -0.14
CA ASP A 34 -21.23 -16.77 0.99
C ASP A 34 -19.75 -16.71 1.36
N GLU A 35 -19.43 -16.62 2.65
CA GLU A 35 -18.07 -16.48 3.15
C GLU A 35 -17.16 -17.65 2.75
N THR A 36 -17.71 -18.87 2.61
CA THR A 36 -16.95 -20.05 2.14
C THR A 36 -16.51 -19.85 0.70
N LEU A 37 -17.39 -19.29 -0.15
CA LEU A 37 -17.05 -18.99 -1.54
C LEU A 37 -16.06 -17.80 -1.62
N LYS A 38 -16.23 -16.76 -0.80
CA LYS A 38 -15.23 -15.66 -0.70
C LYS A 38 -13.85 -16.20 -0.38
N ALA A 39 -13.73 -16.95 0.72
CA ALA A 39 -12.47 -17.54 1.14
C ALA A 39 -11.84 -18.38 0.00
N ARG A 40 -12.64 -19.23 -0.66
CA ARG A 40 -12.15 -20.04 -1.77
C ARG A 40 -11.69 -19.22 -2.96
N ILE A 41 -12.40 -18.15 -3.32
CA ILE A 41 -11.98 -17.24 -4.39
C ILE A 41 -10.62 -16.60 -4.04
N LEU A 42 -10.51 -16.04 -2.84
CA LEU A 42 -9.28 -15.38 -2.40
C LEU A 42 -8.11 -16.36 -2.29
N ASP A 43 -8.27 -17.50 -1.63
CA ASP A 43 -7.22 -18.49 -1.45
C ASP A 43 -6.65 -18.98 -2.78
N VAL A 44 -7.53 -19.39 -3.71
CA VAL A 44 -7.12 -19.88 -5.03
C VAL A 44 -6.45 -18.77 -5.85
N SER A 45 -6.97 -17.54 -5.78
CA SER A 45 -6.44 -16.42 -6.54
C SER A 45 -5.08 -15.97 -6.00
N LYS A 46 -4.94 -15.82 -4.67
CA LYS A 46 -3.68 -15.48 -4.01
C LYS A 46 -2.58 -16.51 -4.35
N GLN A 47 -2.90 -17.81 -4.34
CA GLN A 47 -1.94 -18.87 -4.70
C GLN A 47 -1.54 -18.79 -6.17
N GLU A 48 -2.47 -18.54 -7.08
CA GLU A 48 -2.15 -18.41 -8.51
C GLU A 48 -1.26 -17.18 -8.75
N PHE A 49 -1.58 -16.03 -8.14
CA PHE A 49 -0.75 -14.82 -8.22
C PHE A 49 0.62 -15.01 -7.56
N ALA A 50 0.68 -15.60 -6.38
CA ALA A 50 1.95 -15.84 -5.69
C ALA A 50 2.90 -16.77 -6.48
N THR A 51 2.33 -17.74 -7.22
CA THR A 51 3.11 -18.74 -7.96
C THR A 51 3.58 -18.24 -9.32
N HIS A 52 2.73 -17.51 -10.05
CA HIS A 52 2.97 -17.16 -11.45
C HIS A 52 3.24 -15.66 -11.66
N GLY A 53 3.06 -14.83 -10.64
CA GLY A 53 3.05 -13.37 -10.79
C GLY A 53 1.77 -12.86 -11.43
N TYR A 54 1.57 -11.54 -11.35
CA TYR A 54 0.36 -10.91 -11.91
C TYR A 54 0.25 -11.14 -13.42
N GLU A 55 1.32 -10.92 -14.17
CA GLU A 55 1.29 -10.97 -15.63
C GLU A 55 0.93 -12.38 -16.15
N GLU A 56 1.59 -13.40 -15.64
CA GLU A 56 1.45 -14.79 -16.09
C GLU A 56 0.28 -15.54 -15.42
N ALA A 57 -0.28 -15.00 -14.32
CA ALA A 57 -1.43 -15.61 -13.67
C ALA A 57 -2.66 -15.66 -14.59
N SER A 58 -3.26 -16.84 -14.66
CA SER A 58 -4.37 -17.09 -15.57
C SER A 58 -5.72 -16.98 -14.89
N TYR A 59 -6.47 -15.91 -15.21
CA TYR A 59 -7.84 -15.70 -14.72
C TYR A 59 -8.77 -16.89 -15.01
N ASN A 60 -8.62 -17.54 -16.18
CA ASN A 60 -9.39 -18.73 -16.53
C ASN A 60 -9.00 -19.96 -15.67
N LYS A 61 -7.72 -20.15 -15.35
CA LYS A 61 -7.27 -21.21 -14.42
C LYS A 61 -7.81 -20.99 -13.02
N ILE A 62 -7.82 -19.74 -12.55
CA ILE A 62 -8.41 -19.36 -11.25
C ILE A 62 -9.89 -19.78 -11.24
N ILE A 63 -10.68 -19.36 -12.23
CA ILE A 63 -12.10 -19.69 -12.36
C ILE A 63 -12.33 -21.21 -12.35
N GLN A 64 -11.52 -21.95 -13.10
CA GLN A 64 -11.61 -23.42 -13.16
C GLN A 64 -11.29 -24.07 -11.80
N LYS A 65 -10.25 -23.62 -11.09
CA LYS A 65 -9.88 -24.15 -9.78
C LYS A 65 -10.91 -23.84 -8.70
N ILE A 66 -11.56 -22.67 -8.76
CA ILE A 66 -12.65 -22.29 -7.86
C ILE A 66 -13.89 -23.15 -8.15
N GLY A 67 -14.13 -23.55 -9.40
CA GLY A 67 -15.27 -24.34 -9.80
C GLY A 67 -16.57 -23.54 -9.95
N ILE A 68 -16.48 -22.25 -10.30
CA ILE A 68 -17.62 -21.39 -10.63
C ILE A 68 -17.67 -21.11 -12.13
N SER A 69 -18.81 -20.59 -12.61
CA SER A 69 -18.91 -20.17 -14.00
C SER A 69 -18.11 -18.91 -14.28
N LYS A 70 -17.66 -18.74 -15.52
CA LYS A 70 -17.00 -17.51 -15.97
C LYS A 70 -17.91 -16.28 -15.74
N GLY A 71 -19.21 -16.43 -16.02
CA GLY A 71 -20.20 -15.37 -15.77
C GLY A 71 -20.28 -14.98 -14.28
N SER A 72 -20.24 -15.98 -13.37
CA SER A 72 -20.22 -15.71 -11.93
C SER A 72 -18.99 -14.92 -11.52
N MET A 73 -17.82 -15.27 -12.06
CA MET A 73 -16.59 -14.54 -11.70
C MET A 73 -16.63 -13.09 -12.16
N TYR A 74 -17.07 -12.81 -13.41
CA TYR A 74 -17.25 -11.44 -13.91
C TYR A 74 -18.44 -10.71 -13.27
N TYR A 75 -19.30 -11.43 -12.58
CA TYR A 75 -20.34 -10.82 -11.75
C TYR A 75 -19.77 -10.25 -10.43
N TYR A 76 -18.68 -10.83 -9.90
CA TYR A 76 -18.03 -10.40 -8.67
C TYR A 76 -16.86 -9.45 -8.89
N PHE A 77 -16.06 -9.68 -9.92
CA PHE A 77 -14.87 -8.91 -10.25
C PHE A 77 -14.91 -8.45 -11.70
N GLU A 78 -14.63 -7.20 -11.92
CA GLU A 78 -14.65 -6.61 -13.26
C GLU A 78 -13.60 -7.28 -14.17
N ASN A 79 -12.41 -7.52 -13.63
CA ASN A 79 -11.28 -8.09 -14.37
C ASN A 79 -10.24 -8.73 -13.42
N LYS A 80 -9.09 -9.16 -13.98
CA LYS A 80 -7.97 -9.73 -13.23
C LYS A 80 -7.31 -8.72 -12.28
N GLU A 81 -7.28 -7.44 -12.65
CA GLU A 81 -6.73 -6.35 -11.85
C GLU A 81 -7.53 -6.16 -10.55
N ASP A 82 -8.86 -6.06 -10.66
CA ASP A 82 -9.78 -5.96 -9.53
C ASP A 82 -9.59 -7.12 -8.55
N LEU A 83 -9.53 -8.36 -9.07
CA LEU A 83 -9.26 -9.54 -8.25
C LEU A 83 -7.88 -9.49 -7.57
N PHE A 84 -6.84 -9.02 -8.27
CA PHE A 84 -5.49 -8.94 -7.73
C PHE A 84 -5.40 -7.91 -6.59
N ILE A 85 -5.96 -6.73 -6.78
CA ILE A 85 -6.00 -5.68 -5.76
C ILE A 85 -6.79 -6.15 -4.54
N THR A 86 -7.95 -6.80 -4.76
CA THR A 86 -8.75 -7.38 -3.67
C THR A 86 -7.94 -8.42 -2.89
N CYS A 87 -7.21 -9.31 -3.56
CA CYS A 87 -6.34 -10.29 -2.91
C CYS A 87 -5.23 -9.64 -2.07
N PHE A 88 -4.62 -8.56 -2.58
CA PHE A 88 -3.58 -7.83 -1.87
C PHE A 88 -4.14 -7.15 -0.61
N LEU A 89 -5.24 -6.41 -0.74
CA LEU A 89 -5.85 -5.70 0.38
C LEU A 89 -6.35 -6.67 1.46
N ASP A 90 -6.97 -7.78 1.06
CA ASP A 90 -7.42 -8.82 2.00
C ASP A 90 -6.23 -9.43 2.77
N GLU A 91 -5.12 -9.73 2.11
CA GLU A 91 -3.93 -10.25 2.77
C GLU A 91 -3.28 -9.21 3.70
N ALA A 92 -3.21 -7.96 3.28
CA ALA A 92 -2.68 -6.88 4.09
C ALA A 92 -3.53 -6.60 5.34
N HIS A 93 -4.86 -6.71 5.25
CA HIS A 93 -5.77 -6.65 6.40
C HIS A 93 -5.63 -7.87 7.31
N ALA A 94 -5.66 -9.08 6.75
CA ALA A 94 -5.56 -10.33 7.51
C ALA A 94 -4.27 -10.44 8.33
N THR A 95 -3.16 -9.92 7.80
CA THR A 95 -1.86 -9.89 8.48
C THR A 95 -1.70 -8.71 9.44
N GLY A 96 -2.64 -7.76 9.47
CA GLY A 96 -2.56 -6.55 10.28
C GLY A 96 -1.51 -5.54 9.79
N SER A 97 -1.03 -5.67 8.55
CA SER A 97 -0.02 -4.75 7.99
C SER A 97 -0.54 -3.32 7.88
N LEU A 98 -1.83 -3.14 7.61
CA LEU A 98 -2.45 -1.82 7.53
C LEU A 98 -2.77 -1.23 8.91
N SER A 99 -3.15 -2.05 9.90
CA SER A 99 -3.63 -1.59 11.21
C SER A 99 -2.54 -1.05 12.14
N SER A 100 -1.27 -1.08 11.75
CA SER A 100 -0.17 -0.59 12.60
C SER A 100 -0.21 0.92 12.87
N PHE A 101 -0.82 1.71 11.99
CA PHE A 101 -0.93 3.16 12.15
C PHE A 101 -1.90 3.56 13.26
N THR A 102 -2.98 2.82 13.47
CA THR A 102 -4.01 3.12 14.48
C THR A 102 -3.49 3.09 15.92
N SER A 103 -2.37 2.42 16.16
CA SER A 103 -1.73 2.32 17.48
C SER A 103 -0.60 3.32 17.72
N PHE A 104 -0.39 4.26 16.79
CA PHE A 104 0.67 5.27 16.92
C PHE A 104 0.28 6.35 17.93
N SER A 105 1.14 6.59 18.91
CA SER A 105 0.94 7.69 19.87
C SER A 105 1.66 8.93 19.37
N LEU A 106 0.92 10.01 19.15
CA LEU A 106 1.48 11.31 18.78
C LEU A 106 2.34 11.86 19.94
N VAL A 107 3.56 12.25 19.64
CA VAL A 107 4.52 12.82 20.61
C VAL A 107 5.06 14.13 20.05
N ASP A 108 5.21 15.14 20.94
CA ASP A 108 5.63 16.49 20.54
C ASP A 108 7.16 16.68 20.50
N ASP A 109 7.89 15.78 21.15
CA ASP A 109 9.36 15.79 21.15
C ASP A 109 9.90 15.22 19.83
N ARG A 110 10.69 16.01 19.09
CA ARG A 110 11.17 15.63 17.74
C ARG A 110 12.02 14.35 17.74
N PRO A 111 13.01 14.17 18.62
CA PRO A 111 13.73 12.90 18.71
C PRO A 111 12.81 11.72 18.98
N ALA A 112 11.90 11.82 19.96
CA ALA A 112 10.95 10.77 20.28
C ALA A 112 9.96 10.47 19.12
N TYR A 113 9.58 11.50 18.36
CA TYR A 113 8.77 11.34 17.16
C TYR A 113 9.50 10.43 16.13
N TRP A 114 10.77 10.71 15.84
CA TRP A 114 11.55 9.90 14.90
C TRP A 114 11.82 8.48 15.39
N ASP A 115 12.03 8.30 16.70
CA ASP A 115 12.14 6.95 17.29
C ASP A 115 10.84 6.17 17.18
N SER A 116 9.69 6.84 17.33
CA SER A 116 8.37 6.23 17.14
C SER A 116 8.12 5.85 15.68
N ILE A 117 8.48 6.70 14.71
CA ILE A 117 8.42 6.39 13.27
C ILE A 117 9.33 5.20 12.94
N LYS A 118 10.56 5.15 13.47
CA LYS A 118 11.47 4.02 13.28
C LYS A 118 10.88 2.71 13.79
N THR A 119 10.30 2.76 14.96
CA THR A 119 9.65 1.58 15.58
C THR A 119 8.46 1.10 14.74
N LEU A 120 7.62 2.02 14.29
CA LEU A 120 6.47 1.74 13.42
C LEU A 120 6.92 1.10 12.11
N SER A 121 7.85 1.74 11.41
CA SER A 121 8.40 1.25 10.14
C SER A 121 9.02 -0.15 10.30
N SER A 122 9.84 -0.34 11.35
CA SER A 122 10.44 -1.65 11.63
C SER A 122 9.40 -2.74 11.90
N LYS A 123 8.33 -2.41 12.63
CA LYS A 123 7.22 -3.33 12.90
C LYS A 123 6.48 -3.72 11.60
N GLN A 124 6.20 -2.75 10.75
CA GLN A 124 5.52 -2.99 9.46
C GLN A 124 6.35 -3.91 8.56
N TRP A 125 7.62 -3.58 8.34
CA TRP A 125 8.50 -4.41 7.51
C TRP A 125 8.69 -5.81 8.05
N LYS A 126 8.90 -5.98 9.36
CA LYS A 126 8.97 -7.31 9.99
C LYS A 126 7.69 -8.09 9.77
N ASN A 127 6.53 -7.44 9.86
CA ASN A 127 5.26 -8.09 9.59
C ASN A 127 5.16 -8.57 8.14
N VAL A 128 5.53 -7.75 7.17
CA VAL A 128 5.56 -8.15 5.75
C VAL A 128 6.49 -9.34 5.51
N PHE A 129 7.70 -9.33 6.09
CA PHE A 129 8.68 -10.42 5.94
C PHE A 129 8.22 -11.74 6.59
N GLN A 130 7.45 -11.66 7.69
CA GLN A 130 6.91 -12.83 8.37
C GLN A 130 5.74 -13.50 7.63
N HIS A 131 5.17 -12.85 6.61
CA HIS A 131 4.04 -13.33 5.84
C HIS A 131 4.45 -13.55 4.37
N PRO A 132 4.92 -14.77 3.99
CA PRO A 132 5.46 -15.04 2.66
C PRO A 132 4.50 -14.73 1.52
N LEU A 133 3.19 -14.93 1.71
CA LEU A 133 2.18 -14.63 0.71
C LEU A 133 2.07 -13.12 0.49
N LEU A 134 1.96 -12.34 1.57
CA LEU A 134 1.96 -10.87 1.49
C LEU A 134 3.24 -10.37 0.82
N MET A 135 4.41 -10.88 1.25
CA MET A 135 5.70 -10.51 0.66
C MET A 135 5.76 -10.82 -0.83
N SER A 136 5.20 -11.96 -1.27
CA SER A 136 5.12 -12.28 -2.70
C SER A 136 4.29 -11.26 -3.46
N LEU A 137 3.11 -10.86 -2.95
CA LEU A 137 2.25 -9.86 -3.58
C LEU A 137 2.92 -8.46 -3.59
N VAL A 138 3.57 -8.07 -2.49
CA VAL A 138 4.34 -6.81 -2.42
C VAL A 138 5.44 -6.76 -3.47
N ARG A 139 6.21 -7.84 -3.64
CA ARG A 139 7.25 -7.93 -4.68
C ARG A 139 6.69 -7.79 -6.10
N GLN A 140 5.51 -8.36 -6.36
CA GLN A 140 4.87 -8.22 -7.67
C GLN A 140 4.46 -6.77 -7.93
N ILE A 141 3.89 -6.08 -6.94
CA ILE A 141 3.56 -4.65 -7.04
C ILE A 141 4.84 -3.84 -7.31
N ALA A 142 5.92 -4.10 -6.58
CA ALA A 142 7.21 -3.46 -6.81
C ALA A 142 7.77 -3.72 -8.22
N SER A 143 7.62 -4.93 -8.76
CA SER A 143 8.09 -5.28 -10.11
C SER A 143 7.34 -4.58 -11.23
N LEU A 144 6.06 -4.20 -11.00
CA LEU A 144 5.27 -3.44 -11.96
C LEU A 144 5.70 -1.97 -12.06
N GLY A 145 6.27 -1.42 -10.98
CA GLY A 145 6.67 -0.01 -10.91
C GLY A 145 5.49 0.95 -10.67
N THR A 146 5.79 2.12 -10.14
CA THR A 146 4.78 3.10 -9.67
C THR A 146 3.91 3.69 -10.78
N ASP A 147 4.37 3.68 -12.03
CA ASP A 147 3.60 4.17 -13.18
C ASP A 147 2.62 3.14 -13.75
N HIS A 148 2.67 1.89 -13.28
CA HIS A 148 1.76 0.85 -13.75
C HIS A 148 0.32 1.13 -13.26
N GLN A 149 -0.68 0.86 -14.13
CA GLN A 149 -2.09 1.12 -13.82
C GLN A 149 -2.55 0.49 -12.50
N ILE A 150 -2.22 -0.78 -12.27
CA ILE A 150 -2.56 -1.51 -11.02
C ILE A 150 -2.01 -0.80 -9.78
N VAL A 151 -0.76 -0.32 -9.84
CA VAL A 151 -0.13 0.37 -8.72
C VAL A 151 -0.83 1.69 -8.44
N ARG A 152 -1.19 2.44 -9.49
CA ARG A 152 -1.98 3.67 -9.34
C ARG A 152 -3.37 3.41 -8.76
N THR A 153 -4.06 2.38 -9.26
CA THR A 153 -5.37 2.00 -8.73
C THR A 153 -5.26 1.57 -7.27
N LEU A 154 -4.25 0.75 -6.92
CA LEU A 154 -4.01 0.33 -5.54
C LEU A 154 -3.77 1.52 -4.61
N TYR A 155 -2.95 2.50 -5.01
CA TYR A 155 -2.74 3.70 -4.20
C TYR A 155 -4.04 4.50 -4.01
N ALA A 156 -4.86 4.65 -5.06
CA ALA A 156 -6.13 5.33 -4.96
C ALA A 156 -7.11 4.62 -4.00
N GLU A 157 -7.14 3.29 -4.01
CA GLU A 157 -7.94 2.51 -3.06
C GLU A 157 -7.40 2.64 -1.62
N CYS A 158 -6.07 2.61 -1.44
CA CYS A 158 -5.45 2.82 -0.13
C CYS A 158 -5.76 4.21 0.46
N GLU A 159 -5.81 5.27 -0.36
CA GLU A 159 -6.17 6.63 0.08
C GLU A 159 -7.59 6.71 0.66
N GLY A 160 -8.48 5.80 0.27
CA GLY A 160 -9.84 5.68 0.81
C GLY A 160 -9.91 4.96 2.16
N LEU A 161 -8.82 4.33 2.62
CA LEU A 161 -8.81 3.58 3.88
C LEU A 161 -8.62 4.50 5.09
N SER A 162 -9.25 4.15 6.22
CA SER A 162 -9.06 4.85 7.50
C SER A 162 -7.61 4.84 7.96
N GLU A 163 -6.90 3.76 7.71
CA GLU A 163 -5.48 3.58 8.05
C GLU A 163 -4.57 4.56 7.31
N TYR A 164 -4.93 4.95 6.09
CA TYR A 164 -4.23 6.00 5.36
C TYR A 164 -4.46 7.38 6.01
N ALA A 165 -5.68 7.64 6.47
CA ALA A 165 -5.98 8.86 7.22
C ALA A 165 -5.18 8.94 8.52
N ASP A 166 -4.99 7.82 9.23
CA ASP A 166 -4.14 7.73 10.41
C ASP A 166 -2.67 8.00 10.05
N PHE A 167 -2.17 7.42 8.97
CA PHE A 167 -0.81 7.71 8.46
C PHE A 167 -0.62 9.19 8.12
N MET A 168 -1.57 9.81 7.44
CA MET A 168 -1.53 11.24 7.12
C MET A 168 -1.54 12.09 8.39
N THR A 169 -2.34 11.74 9.39
CA THR A 169 -2.37 12.40 10.69
C THR A 169 -1.01 12.38 11.39
N ILE A 170 -0.31 11.25 11.34
CA ILE A 170 1.05 11.12 11.88
C ILE A 170 2.01 12.09 11.18
N LEU A 171 1.99 12.16 9.85
CA LEU A 171 2.87 13.05 9.09
C LEU A 171 2.55 14.53 9.30
N GLU A 172 1.27 14.90 9.31
CA GLU A 172 0.81 16.28 9.58
C GLU A 172 1.21 16.73 10.98
N HIS A 173 1.11 15.84 11.98
CA HIS A 173 1.62 16.12 13.32
C HIS A 173 3.13 16.36 13.29
N GLY A 174 3.91 15.55 12.57
CA GLY A 174 5.34 15.75 12.37
C GLY A 174 5.70 17.13 11.79
N VAL A 175 4.90 17.60 10.83
CA VAL A 175 5.02 18.97 10.27
C VAL A 175 4.69 20.01 11.34
N HIS A 176 3.61 19.81 12.10
CA HIS A 176 3.16 20.74 13.14
C HIS A 176 4.23 20.97 14.22
N ILE A 177 4.89 19.92 14.70
CA ILE A 177 5.97 20.00 15.71
C ILE A 177 7.33 20.38 15.08
N GLY A 178 7.40 20.54 13.76
CA GLY A 178 8.60 20.85 13.00
C GLY A 178 9.64 19.73 12.95
N ALA A 179 9.24 18.48 13.17
CA ALA A 179 10.06 17.29 12.91
C ALA A 179 10.14 17.00 11.40
N ILE A 180 9.04 17.17 10.70
CA ILE A 180 8.97 17.05 9.24
C ILE A 180 9.05 18.44 8.61
N ARG A 181 9.75 18.53 7.47
CA ARG A 181 9.88 19.75 6.67
C ARG A 181 8.55 20.17 6.04
N ASP A 182 8.34 21.47 5.91
CA ASP A 182 7.14 22.09 5.36
C ASP A 182 7.36 22.84 4.02
N ASP A 183 8.61 22.83 3.53
CA ASP A 183 9.01 23.49 2.27
C ASP A 183 8.73 22.61 1.05
N VAL A 184 8.41 21.33 1.24
CA VAL A 184 7.99 20.39 0.20
C VAL A 184 6.64 19.77 0.60
N PRO A 185 5.64 19.73 -0.30
CA PRO A 185 4.35 19.13 0.00
C PRO A 185 4.47 17.66 0.41
N LEU A 186 3.71 17.20 1.42
CA LEU A 186 3.76 15.83 1.94
C LEU A 186 3.52 14.76 0.86
N ASN A 187 2.58 14.99 -0.05
CA ASN A 187 2.30 14.06 -1.14
C ASN A 187 3.51 13.86 -2.08
N VAL A 188 4.34 14.89 -2.28
CA VAL A 188 5.58 14.77 -3.05
C VAL A 188 6.60 13.93 -2.28
N LEU A 189 6.77 14.18 -0.99
CA LEU A 189 7.68 13.42 -0.12
C LEU A 189 7.26 11.94 -0.05
N ILE A 190 5.96 11.67 0.10
CA ILE A 190 5.40 10.31 0.11
C ILE A 190 5.70 9.61 -1.23
N ARG A 191 5.45 10.26 -2.37
CA ARG A 191 5.75 9.67 -3.67
C ARG A 191 7.23 9.33 -3.82
N MET A 192 8.13 10.24 -3.44
CA MET A 192 9.58 9.99 -3.49
C MET A 192 9.99 8.82 -2.59
N SER A 193 9.39 8.69 -1.40
CA SER A 193 9.66 7.56 -0.52
C SER A 193 9.15 6.24 -1.09
N SER A 194 8.00 6.23 -1.76
CA SER A 194 7.44 5.04 -2.42
C SER A 194 8.31 4.55 -3.59
N GLU A 195 8.87 5.47 -4.39
CA GLU A 195 9.81 5.10 -5.46
C GLU A 195 11.08 4.43 -4.89
N TYR A 196 11.59 4.95 -3.78
CA TYR A 196 12.74 4.35 -3.13
C TYR A 196 12.42 2.99 -2.50
N GLU A 197 11.23 2.84 -1.94
CA GLU A 197 10.74 1.57 -1.39
C GLU A 197 10.69 0.49 -2.48
N VAL A 198 10.11 0.82 -3.65
CA VAL A 198 10.08 -0.08 -4.81
C VAL A 198 11.48 -0.50 -5.22
N TRP A 199 12.41 0.44 -5.30
CA TRP A 199 13.81 0.13 -5.62
C TRP A 199 14.47 -0.79 -4.59
N LEU A 200 14.28 -0.55 -3.28
CA LEU A 200 14.81 -1.42 -2.23
C LEU A 200 14.28 -2.86 -2.33
N LEU A 201 12.99 -3.00 -2.64
CA LEU A 201 12.36 -4.32 -2.82
C LEU A 201 12.91 -5.06 -4.05
N GLN A 202 13.22 -4.35 -5.13
CA GLN A 202 13.86 -4.90 -6.31
C GLN A 202 15.29 -5.37 -6.00
N GLU A 203 16.10 -4.56 -5.30
CA GLU A 203 17.44 -4.94 -4.87
C GLU A 203 17.45 -6.15 -3.92
N MET A 204 16.44 -6.24 -3.05
CA MET A 204 16.24 -7.41 -2.20
C MET A 204 15.88 -8.66 -3.01
N GLN A 205 15.06 -8.53 -4.06
CA GLN A 205 14.70 -9.65 -4.94
C GLN A 205 15.90 -10.21 -5.70
N GLU A 206 16.87 -9.35 -6.05
CA GLU A 206 18.12 -9.74 -6.68
C GLU A 206 19.17 -10.27 -5.68
N GLU A 207 18.76 -10.57 -4.43
CA GLU A 207 19.61 -11.06 -3.34
C GLU A 207 20.78 -10.14 -2.97
N ARG A 208 20.71 -8.85 -3.36
CA ARG A 208 21.74 -7.87 -3.02
C ARG A 208 21.61 -7.31 -1.62
N LEU A 209 20.40 -7.33 -1.05
CA LEU A 209 20.10 -6.79 0.28
C LEU A 209 19.33 -7.79 1.14
N GLY A 210 19.75 -7.95 2.39
CA GLY A 210 18.98 -8.71 3.41
C GLY A 210 17.85 -7.89 4.03
N GLU A 211 16.88 -8.55 4.65
CA GLU A 211 15.68 -7.94 5.25
C GLU A 211 16.00 -6.78 6.21
N GLN A 212 16.92 -6.97 7.17
CA GLN A 212 17.27 -5.92 8.12
C GLN A 212 17.89 -4.72 7.42
N HIS A 213 18.67 -4.93 6.38
CA HIS A 213 19.29 -3.86 5.60
C HIS A 213 18.23 -3.03 4.87
N VAL A 214 17.20 -3.68 4.32
CA VAL A 214 16.06 -2.99 3.67
C VAL A 214 15.34 -2.10 4.69
N VAL A 215 15.04 -2.62 5.88
CA VAL A 215 14.38 -1.85 6.97
C VAL A 215 15.19 -0.61 7.35
N ASP A 216 16.49 -0.79 7.59
CA ASP A 216 17.37 0.30 8.04
C ASP A 216 17.53 1.36 6.92
N LYS A 217 17.73 0.94 5.68
CA LYS A 217 17.89 1.84 4.54
C LYS A 217 16.61 2.60 4.21
N PHE A 218 15.46 1.94 4.27
CA PHE A 218 14.17 2.62 4.10
C PHE A 218 14.01 3.73 5.15
N PHE A 219 14.21 3.42 6.42
CA PHE A 219 14.06 4.41 7.48
C PHE A 219 15.08 5.56 7.37
N GLU A 220 16.35 5.27 7.10
CA GLU A 220 17.37 6.29 6.90
C GLU A 220 16.99 7.27 5.79
N MET A 221 16.60 6.75 4.63
CA MET A 221 16.18 7.58 3.50
C MET A 221 14.89 8.36 3.81
N PHE A 222 13.89 7.69 4.38
CA PHE A 222 12.64 8.34 4.77
C PHE A 222 12.93 9.52 5.70
N LYS A 223 13.73 9.31 6.75
CA LYS A 223 14.12 10.37 7.66
C LYS A 223 14.87 11.49 6.93
N GLN A 224 15.86 11.20 6.11
CA GLN A 224 16.61 12.22 5.35
C GLN A 224 15.73 13.05 4.42
N LEU A 225 14.72 12.42 3.82
CA LEU A 225 13.78 13.07 2.90
C LEU A 225 12.80 13.99 3.63
N PHE A 226 12.28 13.53 4.76
CA PHE A 226 11.23 14.23 5.50
C PHE A 226 11.72 15.16 6.60
N GLU A 227 12.92 14.91 7.19
CA GLU A 227 13.40 15.68 8.34
C GLU A 227 13.65 17.15 7.99
N THR A 228 13.26 18.03 8.90
CA THR A 228 13.54 19.46 8.81
C THR A 228 15.07 19.68 8.90
N ARG A 229 15.64 20.25 7.85
CA ARG A 229 17.07 20.70 7.85
C ARG A 229 17.12 22.11 8.43
N ARG A 230 17.48 22.23 9.68
CA ARG A 230 17.84 23.50 10.32
C ARG A 230 19.30 23.49 10.75
#